data_591e9108a5b53642d3535e57b1c8cddb
#
_entry.id   591e9108a5b53642d3535e57b1c8cddb
#
_cell.length_a   1.000
_cell.length_b   1.000
_cell.length_c   1.000
_cell.angle_alpha   90.00
_cell.angle_beta   90.00
_cell.angle_gamma   90.00
#
_symmetry.space_group_name_H-M   'P 1'
#
loop_
_entity.id
_entity.type
_entity.pdbx_description
1 polymer ?
#
loop_
_entity_poly.entity_id
_entity_poly.type
_entity_poly.pdbx_seq_one_letter_code
_entity_poly.pdbx_strand_id
1 'polypeptide(L)'
;MFNLTGKVALVTGASRGIGRAIAAQLAQQGATVVAAARGDHARACADELSAAGHSVEALTLDVTDAAAVEAAPGDIVKRHGRLDILVSNAGITRDQLLMRMKREDWDAVLATNLTATFLLAQAAMRPMLKQRSGRIIAVGSVVGQMGNAGQSNYAASKAGLIGFAKALAREVASRAITVNVVAPGMIDTDMTKAITEKAQVDWAAEIPLGRLGAVEDVAAAVCFLASDEAAYITGHVLAVNGGMYM
;
A
#
# COMPACT_ATOMS: atom_id res chain seq x y z
N MET A 1 -2.93 -10.32 19.11
CA MET A 1 -2.17 -10.84 17.97
C MET A 1 -1.69 -9.61 17.21
N PHE A 2 -0.43 -9.56 16.81
CA PHE A 2 0.23 -8.42 16.11
C PHE A 2 0.15 -7.08 16.87
N ASN A 3 0.68 -7.01 18.06
CA ASN A 3 0.68 -5.79 18.86
C ASN A 3 1.53 -4.69 18.21
N LEU A 4 0.90 -3.54 17.88
CA LEU A 4 1.55 -2.38 17.29
C LEU A 4 1.54 -1.17 18.23
N THR A 5 1.29 -1.38 19.53
CA THR A 5 1.28 -0.30 20.51
C THR A 5 2.60 0.48 20.50
N GLY A 6 2.52 1.81 20.43
CA GLY A 6 3.68 2.71 20.38
C GLY A 6 4.38 2.78 19.03
N LYS A 7 3.88 2.11 17.98
CA LYS A 7 4.35 2.25 16.60
C LYS A 7 3.59 3.39 15.90
N VAL A 8 4.26 4.08 14.99
CA VAL A 8 3.68 5.14 14.15
C VAL A 8 3.70 4.68 12.70
N ALA A 9 2.53 4.70 12.07
CA ALA A 9 2.33 4.23 10.69
C ALA A 9 1.88 5.36 9.77
N LEU A 10 2.48 5.46 8.58
CA LEU A 10 1.97 6.26 7.45
C LEU A 10 1.31 5.33 6.44
N VAL A 11 0.04 5.58 6.13
CA VAL A 11 -0.72 4.81 5.13
C VAL A 11 -1.20 5.75 4.03
N THR A 12 -0.76 5.56 2.79
CA THR A 12 -1.22 6.37 1.65
C THR A 12 -2.42 5.76 0.96
N GLY A 13 -3.28 6.62 0.37
CA GLY A 13 -4.54 6.18 -0.23
C GLY A 13 -5.54 5.64 0.80
N ALA A 14 -5.51 6.17 2.03
CA ALA A 14 -6.27 5.67 3.17
C ALA A 14 -7.75 6.13 3.21
N SER A 15 -8.23 6.85 2.19
CA SER A 15 -9.61 7.39 2.19
C SER A 15 -10.69 6.34 2.01
N ARG A 16 -10.41 5.23 1.34
CA ARG A 16 -11.38 4.17 1.00
C ARG A 16 -10.70 2.83 0.71
N GLY A 17 -11.52 1.79 0.53
CA GLY A 17 -11.09 0.47 0.07
C GLY A 17 -9.97 -0.13 0.91
N ILE A 18 -8.99 -0.71 0.26
CA ILE A 18 -7.85 -1.40 0.91
C ILE A 18 -7.09 -0.48 1.87
N GLY A 19 -6.80 0.76 1.45
CA GLY A 19 -6.03 1.69 2.28
C GLY A 19 -6.74 2.08 3.58
N ARG A 20 -8.08 2.28 3.53
CA ARG A 20 -8.89 2.54 4.74
C ARG A 20 -8.92 1.32 5.66
N ALA A 21 -9.09 0.12 5.11
CA ALA A 21 -9.07 -1.12 5.89
C ALA A 21 -7.71 -1.35 6.56
N ILE A 22 -6.60 -1.06 5.85
CA ILE A 22 -5.25 -1.12 6.42
C ILE A 22 -5.10 -0.13 7.58
N ALA A 23 -5.52 1.14 7.39
CA ALA A 23 -5.45 2.15 8.44
C ALA A 23 -6.25 1.73 9.68
N ALA A 24 -7.47 1.22 9.49
CA ALA A 24 -8.30 0.69 10.56
C ALA A 24 -7.65 -0.47 11.29
N GLN A 25 -7.14 -1.46 10.56
CA GLN A 25 -6.52 -2.66 11.15
C GLN A 25 -5.27 -2.32 11.96
N LEU A 26 -4.38 -1.44 11.45
CA LEU A 26 -3.19 -1.02 12.18
C LEU A 26 -3.56 -0.24 13.45
N ALA A 27 -4.57 0.64 13.38
CA ALA A 27 -5.04 1.41 14.53
C ALA A 27 -5.69 0.52 15.60
N GLN A 28 -6.49 -0.48 15.21
CA GLN A 28 -7.06 -1.49 16.10
C GLN A 28 -5.99 -2.30 16.84
N GLN A 29 -4.82 -2.49 16.25
CA GLN A 29 -3.68 -3.16 16.88
C GLN A 29 -2.81 -2.22 17.72
N GLY A 30 -3.23 -0.96 17.91
CA GLY A 30 -2.60 -0.01 18.83
C GLY A 30 -1.58 0.94 18.18
N ALA A 31 -1.45 0.95 16.85
CA ALA A 31 -0.60 1.93 16.18
C ALA A 31 -1.24 3.32 16.17
N THR A 32 -0.42 4.37 16.23
CA THR A 32 -0.81 5.71 15.80
C THR A 32 -0.71 5.76 14.27
N VAL A 33 -1.83 6.02 13.59
CA VAL A 33 -1.91 5.97 12.13
C VAL A 33 -2.06 7.37 11.53
N VAL A 34 -1.17 7.72 10.63
CA VAL A 34 -1.29 8.89 9.76
C VAL A 34 -1.95 8.43 8.46
N ALA A 35 -3.23 8.67 8.32
CA ALA A 35 -4.03 8.32 7.15
C ALA A 35 -3.88 9.40 6.08
N ALA A 36 -3.18 9.10 4.98
CA ALA A 36 -2.89 10.08 3.95
C ALA A 36 -3.74 9.86 2.69
N ALA A 37 -4.34 10.95 2.18
CA ALA A 37 -5.04 11.00 0.91
C ALA A 37 -5.09 12.44 0.36
N ARG A 38 -5.52 12.60 -0.88
CA ARG A 38 -5.68 13.92 -1.51
C ARG A 38 -6.85 14.68 -0.91
N GLY A 39 -6.74 16.00 -0.84
CA GLY A 39 -7.78 16.86 -0.29
C GLY A 39 -8.20 16.42 1.11
N ASP A 40 -9.49 16.56 1.42
CA ASP A 40 -10.05 16.19 2.73
C ASP A 40 -10.51 14.72 2.82
N HIS A 41 -10.20 13.89 1.81
CA HIS A 41 -10.73 12.52 1.75
C HIS A 41 -10.23 11.61 2.89
N ALA A 42 -9.04 11.87 3.45
CA ALA A 42 -8.54 11.11 4.60
C ALA A 42 -9.20 11.50 5.92
N ARG A 43 -9.78 12.73 6.01
CA ARG A 43 -10.36 13.25 7.24
C ARG A 43 -11.52 12.40 7.73
N ALA A 44 -12.46 12.05 6.84
CA ALA A 44 -13.61 11.22 7.20
C ALA A 44 -13.18 9.86 7.78
N CYS A 45 -12.16 9.25 7.22
CA CYS A 45 -11.60 8.00 7.74
C CYS A 45 -10.95 8.21 9.13
N ALA A 46 -10.17 9.29 9.30
CA ALA A 46 -9.52 9.58 10.56
C ALA A 46 -10.54 9.92 11.66
N ASP A 47 -11.55 10.73 11.36
CA ASP A 47 -12.59 11.12 12.32
C ASP A 47 -13.41 9.91 12.79
N GLU A 48 -13.79 9.02 11.86
CA GLU A 48 -14.52 7.78 12.19
C GLU A 48 -13.71 6.87 13.11
N LEU A 49 -12.44 6.62 12.77
CA LEU A 49 -11.58 5.75 13.59
C LEU A 49 -11.22 6.38 14.93
N SER A 50 -11.07 7.71 14.98
CA SER A 50 -10.84 8.42 16.24
C SER A 50 -12.07 8.39 17.13
N ALA A 51 -13.26 8.51 16.56
CA ALA A 51 -14.53 8.36 17.31
C ALA A 51 -14.71 6.94 17.88
N ALA A 52 -14.12 5.93 17.23
CA ALA A 52 -14.05 4.56 17.75
C ALA A 52 -12.95 4.35 18.81
N GLY A 53 -12.24 5.41 19.21
CA GLY A 53 -11.21 5.36 20.26
C GLY A 53 -9.80 5.01 19.79
N HIS A 54 -9.55 5.02 18.46
CA HIS A 54 -8.24 4.73 17.89
C HIS A 54 -7.42 6.01 17.65
N SER A 55 -6.09 5.89 17.67
CA SER A 55 -5.17 7.00 17.41
C SER A 55 -4.95 7.15 15.89
N VAL A 56 -5.75 7.98 15.24
CA VAL A 56 -5.65 8.23 13.79
C VAL A 56 -5.69 9.72 13.50
N GLU A 57 -4.79 10.20 12.66
CA GLU A 57 -4.80 11.57 12.14
C GLU A 57 -4.86 11.58 10.61
N ALA A 58 -5.51 12.58 10.05
CA ALA A 58 -5.55 12.79 8.61
C ALA A 58 -4.35 13.61 8.13
N LEU A 59 -3.78 13.20 6.99
CA LEU A 59 -2.78 13.96 6.26
C LEU A 59 -3.25 14.20 4.82
N THR A 60 -3.38 15.47 4.43
CA THR A 60 -3.58 15.80 3.02
C THR A 60 -2.26 15.61 2.28
N LEU A 61 -2.22 14.63 1.36
CA LEU A 61 -1.02 14.30 0.59
C LEU A 61 -1.41 13.83 -0.81
N ASP A 62 -0.99 14.59 -1.83
CA ASP A 62 -0.91 14.07 -3.19
C ASP A 62 0.43 13.37 -3.37
N VAL A 63 0.39 12.06 -3.60
CA VAL A 63 1.61 11.25 -3.77
C VAL A 63 2.37 11.55 -5.07
N THR A 64 1.81 12.36 -5.96
CA THR A 64 2.48 12.85 -7.18
C THR A 64 3.21 14.18 -6.96
N ASP A 65 2.99 14.84 -5.83
CA ASP A 65 3.76 16.02 -5.41
C ASP A 65 5.03 15.57 -4.67
N ALA A 66 6.15 15.59 -5.39
CA ALA A 66 7.44 15.13 -4.87
C ALA A 66 7.87 15.89 -3.60
N ALA A 67 7.65 17.21 -3.55
CA ALA A 67 8.06 18.02 -2.40
C ALA A 67 7.23 17.67 -1.15
N ALA A 68 5.91 17.50 -1.31
CA ALA A 68 5.03 17.08 -0.23
C ALA A 68 5.38 15.67 0.27
N VAL A 69 5.67 14.74 -0.66
CA VAL A 69 6.07 13.36 -0.35
C VAL A 69 7.39 13.31 0.41
N GLU A 70 8.39 14.09 -0.01
CA GLU A 70 9.69 14.17 0.67
C GLU A 70 9.58 14.74 2.09
N ALA A 71 8.70 15.72 2.31
CA ALA A 71 8.50 16.34 3.61
C ALA A 71 7.74 15.45 4.60
N ALA A 72 6.75 14.69 4.14
CA ALA A 72 5.77 14.00 4.98
C ALA A 72 6.38 13.09 6.07
N PRO A 73 7.34 12.18 5.79
CA PRO A 73 7.96 11.35 6.82
C PRO A 73 8.70 12.16 7.89
N GLY A 74 9.40 13.23 7.48
CA GLY A 74 10.09 14.13 8.40
C GLY A 74 9.14 14.88 9.33
N ASP A 75 8.01 15.32 8.83
CA ASP A 75 6.99 16.03 9.62
C ASP A 75 6.27 15.08 10.58
N ILE A 76 6.03 13.84 10.19
CA ILE A 76 5.52 12.79 11.08
C ILE A 76 6.49 12.58 12.24
N VAL A 77 7.78 12.44 11.96
CA VAL A 77 8.80 12.25 13.00
C VAL A 77 8.89 13.46 13.93
N LYS A 78 8.73 14.69 13.44
CA LYS A 78 8.68 15.90 14.31
C LYS A 78 7.52 15.87 15.29
N ARG A 79 6.33 15.36 14.86
CA ARG A 79 5.11 15.29 15.71
C ARG A 79 5.12 14.11 16.68
N HIS A 80 5.53 12.94 16.20
CA HIS A 80 5.40 11.67 16.94
C HIS A 80 6.73 11.11 17.46
N GLY A 81 7.86 11.74 17.11
CA GLY A 81 9.19 11.28 17.50
C GLY A 81 9.74 10.10 16.68
N ARG A 82 8.91 9.44 15.89
CA ARG A 82 9.24 8.21 15.15
C ARG A 82 8.37 7.99 13.92
N LEU A 83 8.84 7.12 13.01
CA LEU A 83 8.05 6.52 11.93
C LEU A 83 8.49 5.05 11.80
N ASP A 84 7.60 4.12 12.15
CA ASP A 84 7.90 2.69 12.20
C ASP A 84 7.43 1.94 10.96
N ILE A 85 6.28 2.33 10.43
CA ILE A 85 5.59 1.61 9.38
C ILE A 85 5.26 2.59 8.25
N LEU A 86 5.68 2.25 7.04
CA LEU A 86 5.26 2.92 5.81
C LEU A 86 4.46 1.93 4.96
N VAL A 87 3.19 2.24 4.70
CA VAL A 87 2.34 1.51 3.76
C VAL A 87 2.09 2.37 2.53
N SER A 88 2.75 2.05 1.42
CA SER A 88 2.50 2.67 0.12
C SER A 88 1.39 1.91 -0.60
N ASN A 89 0.16 2.44 -0.49
CA ASN A 89 -1.03 1.82 -1.06
C ASN A 89 -1.68 2.69 -2.16
N ALA A 90 -1.49 4.00 -2.17
CA ALA A 90 -2.06 4.87 -3.19
C ALA A 90 -1.73 4.35 -4.61
N GLY A 91 -2.76 4.28 -5.45
CA GLY A 91 -2.59 3.79 -6.81
C GLY A 91 -3.80 4.10 -7.69
N ILE A 92 -3.55 4.10 -8.99
CA ILE A 92 -4.56 4.30 -10.03
C ILE A 92 -4.39 3.27 -11.15
N THR A 93 -5.47 3.06 -11.91
CA THR A 93 -5.44 2.37 -13.20
C THR A 93 -5.82 3.34 -14.33
N ARG A 94 -5.28 3.11 -15.53
CA ARG A 94 -5.64 3.76 -16.78
C ARG A 94 -5.58 2.70 -17.87
N ASP A 95 -6.64 1.87 -17.91
CA ASP A 95 -6.66 0.64 -18.70
C ASP A 95 -6.96 0.96 -20.16
N GLN A 96 -6.09 0.52 -21.05
CA GLN A 96 -6.22 0.66 -22.48
C GLN A 96 -5.30 -0.34 -23.20
N LEU A 97 -5.75 -0.91 -24.31
CA LEU A 97 -4.88 -1.71 -25.18
C LEU A 97 -3.66 -0.90 -25.62
N LEU A 98 -2.49 -1.52 -25.68
CA LEU A 98 -1.21 -0.84 -25.93
C LEU A 98 -1.25 0.08 -27.15
N MET A 99 -1.88 -0.37 -28.24
CA MET A 99 -2.00 0.43 -29.49
C MET A 99 -2.77 1.75 -29.32
N ARG A 100 -3.56 1.88 -28.25
CA ARG A 100 -4.39 3.08 -27.97
C ARG A 100 -3.98 3.78 -26.69
N MET A 101 -3.02 3.21 -25.94
CA MET A 101 -2.55 3.77 -24.69
C MET A 101 -1.81 5.07 -24.94
N LYS A 102 -2.26 6.14 -24.27
CA LYS A 102 -1.61 7.43 -24.35
C LYS A 102 -0.39 7.49 -23.43
N ARG A 103 0.60 8.28 -23.81
CA ARG A 103 1.81 8.48 -23.01
C ARG A 103 1.46 9.08 -21.63
N GLU A 104 0.49 9.98 -21.58
CA GLU A 104 0.03 10.62 -20.36
C GLU A 104 -0.57 9.62 -19.38
N ASP A 105 -1.32 8.61 -19.86
CA ASP A 105 -1.89 7.54 -19.03
C ASP A 105 -0.80 6.61 -18.49
N TRP A 106 0.21 6.31 -19.30
CA TRP A 106 1.38 5.57 -18.87
C TRP A 106 2.12 6.31 -17.77
N ASP A 107 2.50 7.56 -18.01
CA ASP A 107 3.26 8.38 -17.08
C ASP A 107 2.52 8.61 -15.75
N ALA A 108 1.20 8.87 -15.81
CA ALA A 108 0.37 9.05 -14.61
C ALA A 108 0.33 7.78 -13.73
N VAL A 109 0.23 6.59 -14.34
CA VAL A 109 0.22 5.33 -13.61
C VAL A 109 1.58 5.06 -12.98
N LEU A 110 2.68 5.24 -13.71
CA LEU A 110 4.02 5.05 -13.15
C LEU A 110 4.32 6.07 -12.05
N ALA A 111 3.98 7.34 -12.27
CA ALA A 111 4.19 8.39 -11.28
C ALA A 111 3.49 8.06 -9.95
N THR A 112 2.20 7.68 -10.02
CA THR A 112 1.40 7.41 -8.81
C THR A 112 1.77 6.09 -8.14
N ASN A 113 1.92 5.00 -8.92
CA ASN A 113 2.02 3.66 -8.35
C ASN A 113 3.46 3.26 -7.98
N LEU A 114 4.46 3.73 -8.74
CA LEU A 114 5.85 3.32 -8.57
C LEU A 114 6.73 4.45 -8.07
N THR A 115 6.78 5.58 -8.78
CA THR A 115 7.66 6.70 -8.42
C THR A 115 7.31 7.25 -7.04
N ALA A 116 6.03 7.40 -6.72
CA ALA A 116 5.60 7.84 -5.39
C ALA A 116 6.07 6.88 -4.28
N THR A 117 6.02 5.56 -4.51
CA THR A 117 6.52 4.58 -3.54
C THR A 117 8.03 4.72 -3.33
N PHE A 118 8.79 4.94 -4.40
CA PHE A 118 10.22 5.21 -4.31
C PHE A 118 10.51 6.46 -3.48
N LEU A 119 9.85 7.58 -3.75
CA LEU A 119 10.06 8.84 -3.02
C LEU A 119 9.67 8.72 -1.54
N LEU A 120 8.53 8.09 -1.24
CA LEU A 120 8.10 7.83 0.15
C LEU A 120 9.11 6.96 0.90
N ALA A 121 9.57 5.87 0.29
CA ALA A 121 10.57 4.99 0.89
C ALA A 121 11.88 5.74 1.12
N GLN A 122 12.35 6.52 0.14
CA GLN A 122 13.57 7.33 0.25
C GLN A 122 13.48 8.32 1.41
N ALA A 123 12.36 9.04 1.53
CA ALA A 123 12.14 9.99 2.62
C ALA A 123 12.05 9.32 4.00
N ALA A 124 11.45 8.11 4.08
CA ALA A 124 11.35 7.32 5.30
C ALA A 124 12.70 6.69 5.72
N MET A 125 13.67 6.53 4.80
CA MET A 125 14.95 5.90 5.11
C MET A 125 15.69 6.60 6.24
N ARG A 126 15.80 7.92 6.19
CA ARG A 126 16.60 8.66 7.19
C ARG A 126 16.14 8.41 8.63
N PRO A 127 14.85 8.57 8.98
CA PRO A 127 14.38 8.24 10.32
C PRO A 127 14.50 6.76 10.66
N MET A 128 14.14 5.84 9.75
CA MET A 128 14.19 4.40 10.02
C MET A 128 15.62 3.88 10.23
N LEU A 129 16.60 4.38 9.45
CA LEU A 129 18.01 4.06 9.63
C LEU A 129 18.53 4.54 10.99
N LYS A 130 18.13 5.74 11.43
CA LYS A 130 18.49 6.29 12.75
C LYS A 130 17.84 5.46 13.89
N GLN A 131 16.60 5.04 13.71
CA GLN A 131 15.87 4.18 14.65
C GLN A 131 16.42 2.75 14.70
N ARG A 132 17.12 2.30 13.63
CA ARG A 132 17.51 0.90 13.39
C ARG A 132 16.30 -0.05 13.49
N SER A 133 15.18 0.38 12.94
CA SER A 133 13.92 -0.35 12.88
C SER A 133 13.01 0.31 11.86
N GLY A 134 12.28 -0.50 11.09
CA GLY A 134 11.29 -0.01 10.12
C GLY A 134 10.59 -1.16 9.39
N ARG A 135 9.38 -0.88 8.92
CA ARG A 135 8.58 -1.78 8.09
C ARG A 135 8.09 -0.98 6.87
N ILE A 136 8.52 -1.36 5.68
CA ILE A 136 8.07 -0.76 4.43
C ILE A 136 7.26 -1.81 3.69
N ILE A 137 6.00 -1.50 3.41
CA ILE A 137 5.06 -2.40 2.77
C ILE A 137 4.45 -1.68 1.57
N ALA A 138 4.68 -2.22 0.37
CA ALA A 138 4.04 -1.72 -0.84
C ALA A 138 2.84 -2.60 -1.20
N VAL A 139 1.71 -1.98 -1.52
CA VAL A 139 0.55 -2.71 -2.06
C VAL A 139 0.73 -2.88 -3.56
N GLY A 140 1.14 -4.08 -3.92
CA GLY A 140 1.30 -4.55 -5.30
C GLY A 140 -0.02 -4.92 -5.96
N SER A 141 0.00 -5.97 -6.76
CA SER A 141 -1.16 -6.62 -7.38
C SER A 141 -0.74 -7.95 -7.97
N VAL A 142 -1.66 -8.90 -8.07
CA VAL A 142 -1.52 -10.11 -8.88
C VAL A 142 -1.18 -9.77 -10.33
N VAL A 143 -1.71 -8.68 -10.87
CA VAL A 143 -1.43 -8.19 -12.23
C VAL A 143 0.05 -7.85 -12.44
N GLY A 144 0.77 -7.42 -11.40
CA GLY A 144 2.22 -7.22 -11.45
C GLY A 144 3.02 -8.51 -11.57
N GLN A 145 2.42 -9.67 -11.27
CA GLN A 145 3.04 -10.99 -11.36
C GLN A 145 2.66 -11.72 -12.65
N MET A 146 1.38 -11.72 -13.02
CA MET A 146 0.87 -12.48 -14.17
C MET A 146 0.64 -11.64 -15.43
N GLY A 147 0.56 -10.31 -15.31
CA GLY A 147 0.10 -9.43 -16.40
C GLY A 147 -1.42 -9.46 -16.56
N ASN A 148 -1.95 -8.50 -17.33
CA ASN A 148 -3.34 -8.50 -17.79
C ASN A 148 -3.46 -7.68 -19.07
N ALA A 149 -4.28 -8.14 -20.02
CA ALA A 149 -4.53 -7.42 -21.27
C ALA A 149 -5.14 -6.04 -20.98
N GLY A 150 -4.65 -4.99 -21.66
CA GLY A 150 -5.10 -3.62 -21.46
C GLY A 150 -4.50 -2.91 -20.25
N GLN A 151 -3.65 -3.58 -19.46
CA GLN A 151 -3.05 -3.04 -18.22
C GLN A 151 -1.52 -3.02 -18.28
N SER A 152 -0.90 -2.81 -19.43
CA SER A 152 0.57 -2.84 -19.55
C SER A 152 1.27 -1.80 -18.66
N ASN A 153 0.71 -0.59 -18.51
CA ASN A 153 1.18 0.46 -17.61
C ASN A 153 1.04 0.04 -16.13
N TYR A 154 -0.13 -0.48 -15.76
CA TYR A 154 -0.41 -0.92 -14.39
C TYR A 154 0.46 -2.14 -14.02
N ALA A 155 0.52 -3.15 -14.90
CA ALA A 155 1.37 -4.33 -14.72
C ALA A 155 2.84 -3.92 -14.55
N ALA A 156 3.36 -3.04 -15.42
CA ALA A 156 4.72 -2.54 -15.32
C ALA A 156 4.98 -1.83 -13.98
N SER A 157 4.04 -0.97 -13.54
CA SER A 157 4.17 -0.27 -12.25
C SER A 157 4.19 -1.23 -11.06
N LYS A 158 3.31 -2.24 -11.05
CA LYS A 158 3.20 -3.20 -9.94
C LYS A 158 4.33 -4.25 -9.97
N ALA A 159 4.81 -4.66 -11.14
CA ALA A 159 6.03 -5.46 -11.27
C ALA A 159 7.27 -4.69 -10.83
N GLY A 160 7.36 -3.40 -11.17
CA GLY A 160 8.44 -2.51 -10.71
C GLY A 160 8.55 -2.43 -9.20
N LEU A 161 7.41 -2.41 -8.47
CA LEU A 161 7.41 -2.45 -7.01
C LEU A 161 8.08 -3.71 -6.46
N ILE A 162 7.92 -4.87 -7.11
CA ILE A 162 8.53 -6.13 -6.69
C ILE A 162 10.06 -6.05 -6.81
N GLY A 163 10.56 -5.57 -7.94
CA GLY A 163 12.01 -5.37 -8.15
C GLY A 163 12.59 -4.36 -7.16
N PHE A 164 11.92 -3.20 -7.02
CA PHE A 164 12.29 -2.15 -6.08
C PHE A 164 12.37 -2.67 -4.62
N ALA A 165 11.32 -3.36 -4.16
CA ALA A 165 11.27 -3.88 -2.80
C ALA A 165 12.41 -4.89 -2.51
N LYS A 166 12.71 -5.78 -3.46
CA LYS A 166 13.81 -6.76 -3.33
C LYS A 166 15.18 -6.09 -3.26
N ALA A 167 15.42 -5.05 -4.07
CA ALA A 167 16.66 -4.30 -4.04
C ALA A 167 16.83 -3.55 -2.72
N LEU A 168 15.81 -2.77 -2.33
CA LEU A 168 15.82 -1.99 -1.09
C LEU A 168 15.94 -2.89 0.14
N ALA A 169 15.28 -4.06 0.16
CA ALA A 169 15.40 -5.01 1.26
C ALA A 169 16.85 -5.43 1.51
N ARG A 170 17.65 -5.65 0.45
CA ARG A 170 19.08 -6.01 0.56
C ARG A 170 19.92 -4.85 1.11
N GLU A 171 19.58 -3.62 0.77
CA GLU A 171 20.32 -2.43 1.23
C GLU A 171 20.11 -2.17 2.73
N VAL A 172 18.90 -2.43 3.24
CA VAL A 172 18.49 -1.96 4.59
C VAL A 172 18.38 -3.07 5.64
N ALA A 173 18.49 -4.34 5.26
CA ALA A 173 18.31 -5.48 6.17
C ALA A 173 19.26 -5.42 7.39
N SER A 174 20.51 -4.97 7.22
CA SER A 174 21.47 -4.80 8.33
C SER A 174 21.06 -3.77 9.38
N ARG A 175 20.00 -3.02 9.10
CA ARG A 175 19.41 -2.00 9.99
C ARG A 175 18.09 -2.45 10.61
N ALA A 176 17.75 -3.73 10.54
CA ALA A 176 16.48 -4.29 11.02
C ALA A 176 15.25 -3.62 10.37
N ILE A 177 15.39 -3.17 9.13
CA ILE A 177 14.30 -2.65 8.30
C ILE A 177 13.89 -3.73 7.32
N THR A 178 12.60 -4.07 7.28
CA THR A 178 12.07 -5.02 6.30
C THR A 178 11.30 -4.28 5.20
N VAL A 179 11.38 -4.81 3.98
CA VAL A 179 10.68 -4.24 2.81
C VAL A 179 9.97 -5.37 2.08
N ASN A 180 8.64 -5.32 2.03
CA ASN A 180 7.81 -6.37 1.46
C ASN A 180 6.73 -5.82 0.55
N VAL A 181 6.18 -6.66 -0.30
CA VAL A 181 5.04 -6.36 -1.17
C VAL A 181 3.89 -7.27 -0.77
N VAL A 182 2.69 -6.71 -0.58
CA VAL A 182 1.45 -7.47 -0.56
C VAL A 182 0.86 -7.41 -1.95
N ALA A 183 0.53 -8.54 -2.55
CA ALA A 183 -0.02 -8.64 -3.90
C ALA A 183 -1.49 -9.12 -3.85
N PRO A 184 -2.47 -8.20 -3.77
CA PRO A 184 -3.87 -8.57 -3.80
C PRO A 184 -4.28 -9.13 -5.17
N GLY A 185 -5.23 -10.07 -5.15
CA GLY A 185 -6.01 -10.47 -6.32
C GLY A 185 -7.20 -9.55 -6.56
N MET A 186 -8.34 -10.15 -6.91
CA MET A 186 -9.60 -9.44 -7.06
C MET A 186 -10.24 -9.22 -5.69
N ILE A 187 -10.21 -7.97 -5.24
CA ILE A 187 -10.75 -7.55 -3.93
C ILE A 187 -12.04 -6.75 -4.14
N ASP A 188 -13.08 -7.02 -3.36
CA ASP A 188 -14.34 -6.27 -3.42
C ASP A 188 -14.13 -4.81 -2.98
N THR A 189 -14.05 -3.95 -3.97
CA THR A 189 -13.86 -2.49 -3.83
C THR A 189 -14.64 -1.77 -4.93
N ASP A 190 -14.85 -0.46 -4.78
CA ASP A 190 -15.48 0.34 -5.84
C ASP A 190 -14.74 0.23 -7.19
N MET A 191 -13.41 0.10 -7.13
CA MET A 191 -12.59 -0.07 -8.33
C MET A 191 -12.89 -1.38 -9.05
N THR A 192 -13.03 -2.47 -8.33
CA THR A 192 -13.33 -3.80 -8.87
C THR A 192 -14.78 -3.91 -9.35
N LYS A 193 -15.73 -3.32 -8.63
CA LYS A 193 -17.16 -3.26 -9.04
C LYS A 193 -17.29 -2.62 -10.42
N ALA A 194 -16.65 -1.49 -10.65
CA ALA A 194 -16.65 -0.80 -11.94
C ALA A 194 -16.04 -1.66 -13.08
N ILE A 195 -15.05 -2.50 -12.79
CA ILE A 195 -14.44 -3.41 -13.76
C ILE A 195 -15.38 -4.58 -14.05
N THR A 196 -15.96 -5.19 -13.01
CA THR A 196 -16.87 -6.34 -13.13
C THR A 196 -18.13 -5.98 -13.91
N GLU A 197 -18.75 -4.84 -13.62
CA GLU A 197 -19.92 -4.35 -14.34
C GLU A 197 -19.64 -4.14 -15.84
N LYS A 198 -18.45 -3.61 -16.15
CA LYS A 198 -18.05 -3.35 -17.55
C LYS A 198 -17.67 -4.61 -18.31
N ALA A 199 -17.02 -5.57 -17.64
CA ALA A 199 -16.48 -6.77 -18.27
C ALA A 199 -17.48 -7.95 -18.32
N GLN A 200 -18.55 -7.93 -17.51
CA GLN A 200 -19.51 -9.03 -17.35
C GLN A 200 -18.85 -10.38 -17.03
N VAL A 201 -17.72 -10.35 -16.31
CA VAL A 201 -16.94 -11.54 -15.94
C VAL A 201 -17.31 -11.97 -14.52
N ASP A 202 -17.58 -13.25 -14.35
CA ASP A 202 -17.69 -13.87 -13.01
C ASP A 202 -16.29 -14.19 -12.49
N TRP A 203 -15.67 -13.20 -11.84
CA TRP A 203 -14.34 -13.35 -11.26
C TRP A 203 -14.29 -14.45 -10.17
N ALA A 204 -15.41 -14.73 -9.49
CA ALA A 204 -15.43 -15.77 -8.47
C ALA A 204 -15.16 -17.15 -9.06
N ALA A 205 -15.61 -17.40 -10.30
CA ALA A 205 -15.34 -18.64 -11.00
C ALA A 205 -13.87 -18.84 -11.39
N GLU A 206 -13.10 -17.74 -11.52
CA GLU A 206 -11.67 -17.78 -11.85
C GLU A 206 -10.76 -17.86 -10.61
N ILE A 207 -11.31 -17.66 -9.41
CA ILE A 207 -10.56 -17.67 -8.16
C ILE A 207 -10.73 -19.04 -7.50
N PRO A 208 -9.65 -19.82 -7.24
CA PRO A 208 -9.76 -21.14 -6.60
C PRO A 208 -10.54 -21.18 -5.29
N LEU A 209 -10.48 -20.12 -4.47
CA LEU A 209 -11.30 -20.00 -3.25
C LEU A 209 -12.78 -19.66 -3.52
N GLY A 210 -13.19 -19.48 -4.78
CA GLY A 210 -14.59 -19.28 -5.19
C GLY A 210 -15.23 -17.98 -4.72
N ARG A 211 -14.44 -16.97 -4.30
CA ARG A 211 -14.94 -15.67 -3.86
C ARG A 211 -13.96 -14.54 -4.16
N LEU A 212 -14.47 -13.34 -4.27
CA LEU A 212 -13.64 -12.14 -4.19
C LEU A 212 -13.01 -12.04 -2.78
N GLY A 213 -11.80 -11.49 -2.70
CA GLY A 213 -11.22 -11.14 -1.41
C GLY A 213 -11.93 -9.92 -0.81
N ALA A 214 -12.00 -9.87 0.52
CA ALA A 214 -12.41 -8.69 1.25
C ALA A 214 -11.21 -7.74 1.46
N VAL A 215 -11.47 -6.45 1.69
CA VAL A 215 -10.39 -5.49 2.01
C VAL A 215 -9.67 -5.87 3.30
N GLU A 216 -10.36 -6.53 4.22
CA GLU A 216 -9.85 -7.07 5.47
C GLU A 216 -8.84 -8.21 5.25
N ASP A 217 -9.00 -9.04 4.21
CA ASP A 217 -8.02 -10.09 3.86
C ASP A 217 -6.65 -9.46 3.57
N VAL A 218 -6.63 -8.32 2.87
CA VAL A 218 -5.41 -7.57 2.56
C VAL A 218 -4.87 -6.84 3.79
N ALA A 219 -5.76 -6.21 4.57
CA ALA A 219 -5.38 -5.46 5.76
C ALA A 219 -4.74 -6.37 6.81
N ALA A 220 -5.22 -7.60 6.99
CA ALA A 220 -4.64 -8.59 7.89
C ALA A 220 -3.20 -8.97 7.47
N ALA A 221 -2.96 -9.17 6.18
CA ALA A 221 -1.64 -9.47 5.64
C ALA A 221 -0.65 -8.30 5.84
N VAL A 222 -1.10 -7.06 5.61
CA VAL A 222 -0.30 -5.86 5.88
C VAL A 222 0.01 -5.72 7.37
N CYS A 223 -0.97 -5.94 8.23
CA CYS A 223 -0.80 -5.89 9.69
C CYS A 223 0.24 -6.92 10.17
N PHE A 224 0.18 -8.15 9.65
CA PHE A 224 1.19 -9.18 9.92
C PHE A 224 2.60 -8.70 9.51
N LEU A 225 2.78 -8.21 8.28
CA LEU A 225 4.07 -7.72 7.80
C LEU A 225 4.58 -6.48 8.55
N ALA A 226 3.68 -5.71 9.15
CA ALA A 226 3.99 -4.54 9.97
C ALA A 226 4.45 -4.92 11.38
N SER A 227 4.15 -6.12 11.84
CA SER A 227 4.39 -6.60 13.20
C SER A 227 5.82 -7.12 13.44
N ASP A 228 6.13 -7.41 14.70
CA ASP A 228 7.41 -8.00 15.08
C ASP A 228 7.47 -9.49 14.73
N GLU A 229 6.32 -10.16 14.57
CA GLU A 229 6.22 -11.56 14.13
C GLU A 229 6.74 -11.76 12.69
N ALA A 230 6.74 -10.70 11.87
CA ALA A 230 7.30 -10.72 10.52
C ALA A 230 8.76 -10.21 10.45
N ALA A 231 9.46 -10.06 11.56
CA ALA A 231 10.80 -9.47 11.60
C ALA A 231 11.85 -10.22 10.75
N TYR A 232 11.61 -11.49 10.42
CA TYR A 232 12.50 -12.30 9.57
C TYR A 232 12.02 -12.44 8.13
N ILE A 233 11.02 -11.63 7.72
CA ILE A 233 10.45 -11.61 6.37
C ILE A 233 10.82 -10.30 5.70
N THR A 234 11.67 -10.36 4.65
CA THR A 234 12.04 -9.19 3.85
C THR A 234 12.28 -9.56 2.39
N GLY A 235 12.02 -8.65 1.46
CA GLY A 235 12.10 -8.88 0.02
C GLY A 235 11.02 -9.84 -0.51
N HIS A 236 9.99 -10.14 0.30
CA HIS A 236 8.94 -11.10 -0.05
C HIS A 236 7.76 -10.43 -0.76
N VAL A 237 7.11 -11.21 -1.62
CA VAL A 237 5.82 -10.87 -2.24
C VAL A 237 4.76 -11.79 -1.63
N LEU A 238 3.98 -11.26 -0.71
CA LEU A 238 2.91 -12.00 -0.05
C LEU A 238 1.63 -11.91 -0.90
N ALA A 239 1.28 -13.01 -1.56
CA ALA A 239 0.07 -13.10 -2.35
C ALA A 239 -1.17 -13.19 -1.45
N VAL A 240 -2.17 -12.32 -1.73
CA VAL A 240 -3.50 -12.32 -1.09
C VAL A 240 -4.54 -12.32 -2.20
N ASN A 241 -4.65 -13.44 -2.91
CA ASN A 241 -5.35 -13.50 -4.19
C ASN A 241 -6.30 -14.70 -4.34
N GLY A 242 -6.54 -15.46 -3.26
CA GLY A 242 -7.43 -16.63 -3.29
C GLY A 242 -6.97 -17.78 -4.19
N GLY A 243 -5.66 -17.82 -4.52
CA GLY A 243 -5.08 -18.82 -5.43
C GLY A 243 -5.13 -18.43 -6.91
N MET A 244 -5.57 -17.22 -7.24
CA MET A 244 -5.63 -16.71 -8.62
C MET A 244 -4.27 -16.76 -9.33
N TYR A 245 -3.20 -16.66 -8.57
CA TYR A 245 -1.83 -16.83 -9.02
C TYR A 245 -1.01 -17.52 -7.91
N MET A 246 -0.37 -18.62 -8.27
CA MET A 246 0.48 -19.43 -7.37
C MET A 246 1.87 -19.65 -7.99
#